data_ee77d796a8dd54048b3a51bc64db195d
#
_entry.id   ee77d796a8dd54048b3a51bc64db195d
#
_cell.length_a   1.000
_cell.length_b   1.000
_cell.length_c   1.000
_cell.angle_alpha   90.00
_cell.angle_beta   90.00
_cell.angle_gamma   90.00
#
_symmetry.space_group_name_H-M   'P 1'
#
loop_
_entity.id
_entity.type
_entity.pdbx_description
1 polymer ?
#
loop_
_entity_poly.entity_id
_entity_poly.type
_entity_poly.pdbx_seq_one_letter_code
_entity_poly.pdbx_strand_id
1 'polypeptide(L)'
;MSDVPPPIPPVVEKPRGRGLRIALAVSVALNLAVLGMAAGAMLQGGGMGGHDGVRELGFGPFTEALDREQRSDLRRAFFASAPDFRNARKQMRADTQALLTALRADPFDPAALRAIMETQRQRVAAQLELGQGLMRDMLVAMTPEARLAF
;
A
#
# COMPACT_ATOMS: atom_id res chain seq x y z
N MET A 1 -80.94 -26.74 4.45
CA MET A 1 -80.20 -25.50 4.64
C MET A 1 -78.76 -25.83 4.31
N SER A 2 -78.31 -25.46 3.10
CA SER A 2 -76.99 -25.77 2.63
C SER A 2 -76.08 -24.60 3.01
N ASP A 3 -75.16 -24.88 3.90
CA ASP A 3 -74.12 -23.90 4.36
C ASP A 3 -72.99 -23.79 3.29
N VAL A 4 -73.04 -22.72 2.51
CA VAL A 4 -71.97 -22.43 1.51
C VAL A 4 -70.87 -21.59 2.21
N PRO A 5 -69.66 -22.08 2.28
CA PRO A 5 -68.57 -21.28 2.90
C PRO A 5 -68.29 -20.04 2.07
N PRO A 6 -67.85 -18.90 2.72
CA PRO A 6 -67.59 -17.66 2.04
C PRO A 6 -66.36 -17.79 1.13
N PRO A 7 -66.29 -17.02 0.02
CA PRO A 7 -65.18 -17.07 -0.91
C PRO A 7 -63.88 -16.53 -0.26
N ILE A 8 -62.78 -17.24 -0.45
CA ILE A 8 -61.45 -16.88 -0.01
C ILE A 8 -60.97 -15.64 -0.81
N PRO A 9 -60.55 -14.55 -0.15
CA PRO A 9 -60.05 -13.38 -0.86
C PRO A 9 -58.75 -13.70 -1.64
N PRO A 10 -58.55 -13.10 -2.81
CA PRO A 10 -57.33 -13.33 -3.61
C PRO A 10 -56.09 -12.83 -2.85
N VAL A 11 -55.10 -13.69 -2.72
CA VAL A 11 -53.77 -13.34 -2.17
C VAL A 11 -53.08 -12.45 -3.19
N VAL A 12 -52.98 -11.15 -2.89
CA VAL A 12 -52.21 -10.20 -3.68
C VAL A 12 -50.75 -10.44 -3.41
N GLU A 13 -50.08 -11.20 -4.27
CA GLU A 13 -48.63 -11.33 -4.26
C GLU A 13 -48.01 -9.97 -4.62
N LYS A 14 -47.39 -9.30 -3.63
CA LYS A 14 -46.56 -8.14 -3.86
C LYS A 14 -45.37 -8.53 -4.74
N PRO A 15 -45.06 -7.77 -5.80
CA PRO A 15 -43.91 -8.07 -6.68
C PRO A 15 -42.59 -7.86 -5.91
N ARG A 16 -42.07 -8.94 -5.33
CA ARG A 16 -40.81 -8.97 -4.58
C ARG A 16 -39.53 -8.79 -5.43
N GLY A 17 -39.65 -8.72 -6.75
CA GLY A 17 -38.50 -8.76 -7.65
C GLY A 17 -37.79 -7.41 -7.90
N ARG A 18 -38.47 -6.26 -7.73
CA ARG A 18 -37.94 -4.96 -8.13
C ARG A 18 -36.89 -4.44 -7.16
N GLY A 19 -37.11 -4.55 -5.86
CA GLY A 19 -36.15 -4.15 -4.83
C GLY A 19 -34.87 -4.98 -4.87
N LEU A 20 -35.00 -6.29 -5.08
CA LEU A 20 -33.83 -7.19 -5.17
C LEU A 20 -32.97 -6.89 -6.41
N ARG A 21 -33.61 -6.59 -7.55
CA ARG A 21 -32.89 -6.21 -8.78
C ARG A 21 -32.16 -4.87 -8.62
N ILE A 22 -32.78 -3.89 -7.96
CA ILE A 22 -32.13 -2.60 -7.65
C ILE A 22 -30.98 -2.80 -6.69
N ALA A 23 -31.15 -3.57 -5.62
CA ALA A 23 -30.08 -3.87 -4.66
C ALA A 23 -28.89 -4.59 -5.33
N LEU A 24 -29.17 -5.55 -6.22
CA LEU A 24 -28.14 -6.23 -7.01
C LEU A 24 -27.40 -5.27 -7.95
N ALA A 25 -28.13 -4.41 -8.67
CA ALA A 25 -27.54 -3.43 -9.58
C ALA A 25 -26.65 -2.43 -8.84
N VAL A 26 -27.08 -1.94 -7.67
CA VAL A 26 -26.28 -1.06 -6.81
C VAL A 26 -25.02 -1.77 -6.30
N SER A 27 -25.14 -3.03 -5.86
CA SER A 27 -24.01 -3.82 -5.41
C SER A 27 -22.98 -4.05 -6.52
N VAL A 28 -23.43 -4.39 -7.73
CA VAL A 28 -22.56 -4.57 -8.90
C VAL A 28 -21.90 -3.24 -9.29
N ALA A 29 -22.63 -2.14 -9.32
CA ALA A 29 -22.09 -0.82 -9.62
C ALA A 29 -21.01 -0.39 -8.60
N LEU A 30 -21.24 -0.64 -7.32
CA LEU A 30 -20.27 -0.36 -6.25
C LEU A 30 -19.00 -1.21 -6.40
N ASN A 31 -19.13 -2.50 -6.68
CA ASN A 31 -17.99 -3.38 -6.94
C ASN A 31 -17.19 -2.94 -8.18
N LEU A 32 -17.88 -2.57 -9.27
CA LEU A 32 -17.22 -2.05 -10.46
C LEU A 32 -16.52 -0.70 -10.21
N ALA A 33 -17.10 0.18 -9.39
CA ALA A 33 -16.46 1.42 -8.99
C ALA A 33 -15.18 1.18 -8.18
N VAL A 34 -15.18 0.24 -7.23
CA VAL A 34 -13.99 -0.15 -6.46
C VAL A 34 -12.94 -0.78 -7.36
N LEU A 35 -13.31 -1.69 -8.25
CA LEU A 35 -12.41 -2.29 -9.23
C LEU A 35 -11.86 -1.24 -10.20
N GLY A 36 -12.69 -0.28 -10.65
CA GLY A 36 -12.28 0.82 -11.52
C GLY A 36 -11.29 1.77 -10.84
N MET A 37 -11.49 2.09 -9.56
CA MET A 37 -10.54 2.87 -8.77
C MET A 37 -9.21 2.12 -8.59
N ALA A 38 -9.25 0.83 -8.27
CA ALA A 38 -8.05 0.01 -8.14
C ALA A 38 -7.27 -0.13 -9.45
N ALA A 39 -7.97 -0.37 -10.56
CA ALA A 39 -7.38 -0.44 -11.90
C ALA A 39 -6.87 0.93 -12.35
N GLY A 40 -7.61 2.01 -12.10
CA GLY A 40 -7.20 3.39 -12.40
C GLY A 40 -5.94 3.79 -11.65
N ALA A 41 -5.84 3.44 -10.37
CA ALA A 41 -4.64 3.65 -9.56
C ALA A 41 -3.43 2.86 -10.11
N MET A 42 -3.63 1.65 -10.63
CA MET A 42 -2.57 0.85 -11.26
C MET A 42 -2.14 1.43 -12.62
N LEU A 43 -3.08 1.86 -13.46
CA LEU A 43 -2.82 2.37 -14.81
C LEU A 43 -2.23 3.78 -14.81
N GLN A 44 -2.57 4.63 -13.83
CA GLN A 44 -2.01 5.98 -13.71
C GLN A 44 -0.63 6.02 -13.04
N GLY A 45 0.05 4.87 -12.91
CA GLY A 45 1.35 4.80 -12.24
C GLY A 45 1.27 5.13 -10.74
N GLY A 46 0.06 5.13 -10.19
CA GLY A 46 -0.25 5.32 -8.77
C GLY A 46 -0.08 4.02 -7.97
N GLY A 47 0.94 3.23 -8.29
CA GLY A 47 1.45 2.29 -7.32
C GLY A 47 2.05 3.09 -6.19
N MET A 48 1.56 2.96 -4.96
CA MET A 48 2.12 3.38 -3.65
C MET A 48 3.19 4.51 -3.66
N GLY A 49 3.18 5.36 -4.66
CA GLY A 49 4.20 6.36 -4.99
C GLY A 49 3.73 7.80 -4.82
N GLY A 50 2.58 8.00 -4.14
CA GLY A 50 2.17 9.30 -3.63
C GLY A 50 3.07 9.74 -2.46
N HIS A 51 2.64 10.67 -1.66
CA HIS A 51 3.39 11.21 -0.52
C HIS A 51 3.94 10.14 0.43
N ASP A 52 3.30 8.95 0.54
CA ASP A 52 3.75 7.86 1.40
C ASP A 52 5.01 7.14 0.88
N GLY A 53 5.14 6.93 -0.44
CA GLY A 53 6.28 6.18 -1.00
C GLY A 53 7.64 6.88 -0.79
N VAL A 54 7.66 8.20 -0.70
CA VAL A 54 8.90 8.95 -0.44
C VAL A 54 9.27 8.90 1.05
N ARG A 55 8.28 8.88 1.95
CA ARG A 55 8.51 8.68 3.39
C ARG A 55 9.09 7.30 3.70
N GLU A 56 8.62 6.27 3.01
CA GLU A 56 9.10 4.88 3.17
C GLU A 56 10.56 4.69 2.74
N LEU A 57 11.09 5.58 1.86
CA LEU A 57 12.48 5.53 1.41
C LEU A 57 13.49 6.08 2.45
N GLY A 58 13.04 6.52 3.62
CA GLY A 58 13.93 6.98 4.70
C GLY A 58 14.37 8.44 4.60
N PHE A 59 13.77 9.25 3.73
CA PHE A 59 14.12 10.67 3.58
C PHE A 59 13.65 11.56 4.75
N GLY A 60 12.78 11.05 5.61
CA GLY A 60 12.28 11.77 6.77
C GLY A 60 11.10 12.72 6.47
N PRO A 61 10.67 13.52 7.47
CA PRO A 61 9.48 14.36 7.37
C PRO A 61 9.63 15.58 6.45
N PHE A 62 10.87 15.97 6.13
CA PHE A 62 11.17 17.18 5.34
C PHE A 62 10.80 17.06 3.86
N THR A 63 10.46 15.86 3.39
CA THR A 63 10.02 15.62 2.01
C THR A 63 8.73 16.35 1.63
N GLU A 64 7.94 16.76 2.62
CA GLU A 64 6.69 17.52 2.38
C GLU A 64 6.97 18.95 1.92
N ALA A 65 8.09 19.53 2.34
CA ALA A 65 8.52 20.86 1.95
C ALA A 65 9.16 20.93 0.55
N LEU A 66 9.52 19.78 -0.03
CA LEU A 66 10.09 19.72 -1.38
C LEU A 66 9.00 19.91 -2.44
N ASP A 67 9.36 20.58 -3.54
CA ASP A 67 8.53 20.63 -4.74
C ASP A 67 8.50 19.28 -5.49
N ARG A 68 7.71 19.21 -6.57
CA ARG A 68 7.54 17.96 -7.34
C ARG A 68 8.84 17.53 -8.05
N GLU A 69 9.63 18.47 -8.56
CA GLU A 69 10.86 18.21 -9.27
C GLU A 69 11.92 17.70 -8.31
N GLN A 70 12.14 18.40 -7.21
CA GLN A 70 13.06 18.01 -6.14
C GLN A 70 12.77 16.61 -5.58
N ARG A 71 11.47 16.30 -5.36
CA ARG A 71 11.07 14.94 -4.94
C ARG A 71 11.38 13.88 -5.99
N SER A 72 11.19 14.22 -7.28
CA SER A 72 11.51 13.30 -8.37
C SER A 72 13.01 13.04 -8.47
N ASP A 73 13.83 14.08 -8.30
CA ASP A 73 15.28 13.99 -8.36
C ASP A 73 15.85 13.21 -7.18
N LEU A 74 15.36 13.48 -5.98
CA LEU A 74 15.73 12.74 -4.78
C LEU A 74 15.42 11.24 -4.92
N ARG A 75 14.23 10.92 -5.43
CA ARG A 75 13.84 9.54 -5.69
C ARG A 75 14.73 8.88 -6.75
N ARG A 76 15.07 9.61 -7.81
CA ARG A 76 15.96 9.12 -8.87
C ARG A 76 17.36 8.83 -8.34
N ALA A 77 17.91 9.75 -7.53
CA ALA A 77 19.19 9.58 -6.87
C ALA A 77 19.19 8.37 -5.93
N PHE A 78 18.10 8.16 -5.17
CA PHE A 78 17.96 7.00 -4.29
C PHE A 78 18.01 5.69 -5.09
N PHE A 79 17.20 5.55 -6.15
CA PHE A 79 17.20 4.34 -6.96
C PHE A 79 18.51 4.10 -7.74
N ALA A 80 19.26 5.14 -8.01
CA ALA A 80 20.61 5.03 -8.60
C ALA A 80 21.62 4.51 -7.57
N SER A 81 21.50 4.94 -6.31
CA SER A 81 22.43 4.60 -5.22
C SER A 81 22.08 3.30 -4.50
N ALA A 82 20.84 2.80 -4.66
CA ALA A 82 20.32 1.58 -4.03
C ALA A 82 19.79 0.58 -5.07
N PRO A 83 20.67 -0.04 -5.89
CA PRO A 83 20.25 -0.98 -6.95
C PRO A 83 19.48 -2.17 -6.40
N ASP A 84 19.78 -2.61 -5.18
CA ASP A 84 19.11 -3.73 -4.52
C ASP A 84 17.66 -3.42 -4.13
N PHE A 85 17.28 -2.15 -4.03
CA PHE A 85 15.91 -1.75 -3.71
C PHE A 85 14.91 -2.17 -4.79
N ARG A 86 15.35 -2.34 -6.04
CA ARG A 86 14.52 -2.89 -7.12
C ARG A 86 14.08 -4.33 -6.82
N ASN A 87 14.84 -5.04 -6.01
CA ASN A 87 14.56 -6.41 -5.57
C ASN A 87 13.85 -6.45 -4.20
N ALA A 88 13.41 -5.32 -3.64
CA ALA A 88 12.85 -5.23 -2.29
C ALA A 88 11.71 -6.22 -2.03
N ARG A 89 10.81 -6.42 -3.01
CA ARG A 89 9.72 -7.41 -2.89
C ARG A 89 10.25 -8.85 -2.80
N LYS A 90 11.27 -9.19 -3.60
CA LYS A 90 11.90 -10.51 -3.57
C LYS A 90 12.59 -10.71 -2.23
N GLN A 91 13.29 -9.70 -1.76
CA GLN A 91 13.99 -9.70 -0.49
C GLN A 91 13.01 -9.86 0.69
N MET A 92 11.91 -9.09 0.71
CA MET A 92 10.88 -9.19 1.74
C MET A 92 10.28 -10.61 1.80
N ARG A 93 10.04 -11.25 0.65
CA ARG A 93 9.58 -12.64 0.60
C ARG A 93 10.61 -13.60 1.18
N ALA A 94 11.88 -13.43 0.83
CA ALA A 94 12.97 -14.26 1.35
C ALA A 94 13.12 -14.10 2.87
N ASP A 95 13.04 -12.87 3.38
CA ASP A 95 13.11 -12.58 4.82
C ASP A 95 11.92 -13.19 5.58
N THR A 96 10.71 -13.09 5.03
CA THR A 96 9.52 -13.72 5.59
C THR A 96 9.67 -15.25 5.62
N GLN A 97 10.17 -15.83 4.53
CA GLN A 97 10.41 -17.28 4.45
C GLN A 97 11.45 -17.74 5.47
N ALA A 98 12.56 -17.03 5.59
CA ALA A 98 13.61 -17.30 6.57
C ALA A 98 13.07 -17.23 8.01
N LEU A 99 12.27 -16.19 8.31
CA LEU A 99 11.62 -16.05 9.61
C LEU A 99 10.68 -17.22 9.92
N LEU A 100 9.81 -17.57 8.96
CA LEU A 100 8.90 -18.71 9.13
C LEU A 100 9.63 -20.03 9.31
N THR A 101 10.73 -20.24 8.59
CA THR A 101 11.57 -21.44 8.73
C THR A 101 12.20 -21.50 10.12
N ALA A 102 12.77 -20.40 10.60
CA ALA A 102 13.36 -20.34 11.94
C ALA A 102 12.34 -20.57 13.05
N LEU A 103 11.12 -20.03 12.91
CA LEU A 103 10.04 -20.23 13.88
C LEU A 103 9.48 -21.66 13.91
N ARG A 104 9.59 -22.39 12.81
CA ARG A 104 9.12 -23.78 12.67
C ARG A 104 10.19 -24.83 12.93
N ALA A 105 11.43 -24.39 13.18
CA ALA A 105 12.53 -25.33 13.43
C ALA A 105 12.31 -26.11 14.72
N ASP A 106 12.59 -27.41 14.67
CA ASP A 106 12.58 -28.29 15.84
C ASP A 106 13.91 -29.07 15.87
N PRO A 107 14.77 -28.81 16.85
CA PRO A 107 14.60 -27.88 17.98
C PRO A 107 14.62 -26.40 17.56
N PHE A 108 13.85 -25.58 18.23
CA PHE A 108 13.82 -24.12 18.01
C PHE A 108 15.17 -23.48 18.37
N ASP A 109 15.73 -22.69 17.45
CA ASP A 109 16.98 -21.97 17.66
C ASP A 109 16.75 -20.46 17.83
N PRO A 110 16.79 -19.91 19.06
CA PRO A 110 16.66 -18.49 19.30
C PRO A 110 17.80 -17.64 18.74
N ALA A 111 18.99 -18.23 18.52
CA ALA A 111 20.13 -17.51 17.95
C ALA A 111 19.94 -17.27 16.46
N ALA A 112 19.45 -18.26 15.71
CA ALA A 112 19.08 -18.11 14.32
C ALA A 112 17.99 -17.04 14.13
N LEU A 113 16.96 -17.02 14.97
CA LEU A 113 15.92 -15.99 14.93
C LEU A 113 16.50 -14.59 15.15
N ARG A 114 17.35 -14.41 16.17
CA ARG A 114 18.02 -13.13 16.42
C ARG A 114 18.88 -12.66 15.26
N ALA A 115 19.63 -13.55 14.62
CA ALA A 115 20.46 -13.23 13.46
C ALA A 115 19.63 -12.71 12.29
N ILE A 116 18.48 -13.32 12.01
CA ILE A 116 17.55 -12.87 10.95
C ILE A 116 17.04 -11.47 11.25
N MET A 117 16.57 -11.21 12.48
CA MET A 117 16.06 -9.91 12.89
C MET A 117 17.15 -8.84 12.87
N GLU A 118 18.38 -9.16 13.27
CA GLU A 118 19.52 -8.24 13.23
C GLU A 118 19.89 -7.88 11.79
N THR A 119 19.91 -8.85 10.89
CA THR A 119 20.15 -8.61 9.45
C THR A 119 19.09 -7.66 8.87
N GLN A 120 17.82 -7.87 9.24
CA GLN A 120 16.72 -7.00 8.82
C GLN A 120 16.88 -5.58 9.37
N ARG A 121 17.22 -5.45 10.66
CA ARG A 121 17.47 -4.15 11.32
C ARG A 121 18.60 -3.38 10.63
N GLN A 122 19.72 -4.05 10.34
CA GLN A 122 20.87 -3.42 9.66
C GLN A 122 20.51 -2.92 8.26
N ARG A 123 19.71 -3.68 7.52
CA ARG A 123 19.23 -3.29 6.20
C ARG A 123 18.33 -2.07 6.22
N VAL A 124 17.40 -2.00 7.18
CA VAL A 124 16.55 -0.83 7.39
C VAL A 124 17.38 0.40 7.80
N ALA A 125 18.35 0.21 8.69
CA ALA A 125 19.24 1.29 9.12
C ALA A 125 20.06 1.85 7.95
N ALA A 126 20.65 0.99 7.11
CA ALA A 126 21.40 1.40 5.93
C ALA A 126 20.54 2.17 4.91
N GLN A 127 19.28 1.73 4.72
CA GLN A 127 18.34 2.42 3.85
C GLN A 127 18.00 3.82 4.37
N LEU A 128 17.75 3.94 5.67
CA LEU A 128 17.46 5.20 6.33
C LEU A 128 18.65 6.16 6.23
N GLU A 129 19.86 5.69 6.48
CA GLU A 129 21.10 6.46 6.38
C GLU A 129 21.32 6.99 4.95
N LEU A 130 21.13 6.13 3.94
CA LEU A 130 21.20 6.53 2.54
C LEU A 130 20.17 7.64 2.21
N GLY A 131 18.91 7.46 2.62
CA GLY A 131 17.84 8.43 2.37
C GLY A 131 18.14 9.77 3.04
N GLN A 132 18.56 9.77 4.30
CA GLN A 132 18.92 10.98 5.04
C GLN A 132 20.17 11.66 4.45
N GLY A 133 21.15 10.88 4.00
CA GLY A 133 22.33 11.38 3.32
C GLY A 133 21.96 12.13 2.05
N LEU A 134 21.17 11.52 1.18
CA LEU A 134 20.72 12.16 -0.08
C LEU A 134 19.90 13.42 0.17
N MET A 135 19.02 13.41 1.18
CA MET A 135 18.26 14.59 1.58
C MET A 135 19.20 15.72 2.04
N ARG A 136 20.14 15.42 2.92
CA ARG A 136 21.13 16.40 3.40
C ARG A 136 21.91 17.00 2.24
N ASP A 137 22.44 16.16 1.33
CA ASP A 137 23.25 16.59 0.21
C ASP A 137 22.45 17.50 -0.74
N MET A 138 21.19 17.19 -0.98
CA MET A 138 20.27 18.03 -1.74
C MET A 138 20.06 19.39 -1.05
N LEU A 139 19.79 19.42 0.27
CA LEU A 139 19.59 20.67 1.01
C LEU A 139 20.85 21.56 1.01
N VAL A 140 22.02 20.94 1.11
CA VAL A 140 23.30 21.65 1.02
C VAL A 140 23.53 22.26 -0.36
N ALA A 141 23.10 21.57 -1.41
CA ALA A 141 23.25 22.02 -2.80
C ALA A 141 22.22 23.10 -3.21
N MET A 142 21.20 23.37 -2.40
CA MET A 142 20.18 24.41 -2.70
C MET A 142 20.80 25.81 -2.76
N THR A 143 20.30 26.64 -3.69
CA THR A 143 20.59 28.09 -3.71
C THR A 143 20.01 28.78 -2.46
N PRO A 144 20.47 29.98 -2.08
CA PRO A 144 19.89 30.74 -0.97
C PRO A 144 18.39 30.95 -1.11
N GLU A 145 17.93 31.26 -2.34
CA GLU A 145 16.53 31.49 -2.66
C GLU A 145 15.69 30.21 -2.48
N ALA A 146 16.17 29.08 -2.97
CA ALA A 146 15.51 27.78 -2.81
C ALA A 146 15.43 27.35 -1.34
N ARG A 147 16.47 27.65 -0.54
CA ARG A 147 16.45 27.39 0.91
C ARG A 147 15.44 28.24 1.67
N LEU A 148 15.23 29.49 1.24
CA LEU A 148 14.22 30.35 1.84
C LEU A 148 12.80 29.95 1.45
N ALA A 149 12.61 29.35 0.28
CA ALA A 149 11.31 28.84 -0.17
C ALA A 149 10.95 27.50 0.48
N PHE A 150 11.94 26.70 0.88
CA PHE A 150 11.81 25.43 1.62
C PHE A 150 11.33 25.65 3.05
#